data_e6db54ad301e7271a342778c078ed0bf
#
_entry.id   e6db54ad301e7271a342778c078ed0bf
#
_cell.length_a   1.000
_cell.length_b   1.000
_cell.length_c   1.000
_cell.angle_alpha   90.00
_cell.angle_beta   90.00
_cell.angle_gamma   90.00
#
_symmetry.space_group_name_H-M   'P 1'
#
loop_
_entity.id
_entity.type
_entity.pdbx_description
1 polymer ?
#
loop_
_entity_poly.entity_id
_entity_poly.type
_entity_poly.pdbx_seq_one_letter_code
_entity_poly.pdbx_strand_id
1 'polypeptide(L)'
;MRLISILTTVFLAACGGGGSSAPEETPTPTPAPTTQNCNVFVTKGPYPQIWPTLEWNTASLESQGMCPDEVQSVIDYAFLEGNDTGAIIVIRNGYIVIEEYDSGKTENDLATSWSVGKSFASALMGVALEEGLVSSLDETTGQYFPEWAGTERENITIRNLMTLRTGLEADCLG
;
A
#
# COMPACT_ATOMS: atom_id res chain seq x y z
N MET A 1 0.69 10.25 21.44
CA MET A 1 0.65 8.91 20.80
C MET A 1 0.42 9.16 19.33
N ARG A 2 1.50 9.26 18.55
CA ARG A 2 1.41 9.50 17.09
C ARG A 2 0.92 8.21 16.43
N LEU A 3 -0.25 8.26 15.80
CA LEU A 3 -0.69 7.17 14.93
C LEU A 3 0.14 7.22 13.65
N ILE A 4 0.86 6.15 13.42
CA ILE A 4 1.69 5.98 12.21
C ILE A 4 0.74 5.76 11.03
N SER A 5 0.65 6.75 10.13
CA SER A 5 0.02 6.53 8.82
C SER A 5 1.01 5.80 7.92
N ILE A 6 0.82 4.50 7.78
CA ILE A 6 1.57 3.72 6.79
C ILE A 6 0.79 3.83 5.48
N LEU A 7 1.30 4.59 4.53
CA LEU A 7 0.76 4.62 3.17
C LEU A 7 1.62 3.76 2.27
N THR A 8 1.08 2.64 1.89
CA THR A 8 1.67 1.71 0.92
C THR A 8 1.24 2.15 -0.47
N THR A 9 2.15 2.11 -1.43
CA THR A 9 1.88 2.37 -2.84
C THR A 9 0.68 1.55 -3.32
N VAL A 10 -0.39 2.23 -3.71
CA VAL A 10 -1.61 1.60 -4.19
C VAL A 10 -1.46 1.27 -5.67
N PHE A 11 -1.45 -0.01 -6.03
CA PHE A 11 -1.80 -0.43 -7.38
C PHE A 11 -3.33 -0.41 -7.51
N LEU A 12 -3.86 0.54 -8.27
CA LEU A 12 -5.25 0.51 -8.69
C LEU A 12 -5.44 -0.60 -9.74
N ALA A 13 -6.13 -1.66 -9.35
CA ALA A 13 -6.78 -2.51 -10.32
C ALA A 13 -8.16 -1.90 -10.61
N ALA A 14 -8.29 -1.20 -11.72
CA ALA A 14 -9.58 -0.73 -12.21
C ALA A 14 -10.37 -1.90 -12.78
N CYS A 15 -11.55 -2.21 -12.22
CA CYS A 15 -12.57 -2.98 -12.92
C CYS A 15 -13.15 -2.08 -14.03
N GLY A 16 -12.84 -2.43 -15.28
CA GLY A 16 -13.31 -1.69 -16.46
C GLY A 16 -14.79 -1.89 -16.71
N GLY A 17 -15.53 -0.79 -16.64
CA GLY A 17 -16.84 -0.65 -17.27
C GLY A 17 -16.63 0.05 -18.61
N GLY A 18 -17.02 -0.62 -19.71
CA GLY A 18 -16.86 -0.08 -21.05
C GLY A 18 -17.79 1.09 -21.33
N GLY A 19 -17.20 2.24 -21.59
CA GLY A 19 -17.84 3.39 -22.22
C GLY A 19 -16.93 3.86 -23.35
N SER A 20 -17.45 3.72 -24.60
CA SER A 20 -16.78 4.23 -25.81
C SER A 20 -16.80 5.74 -25.83
N SER A 21 -15.66 6.38 -25.68
CA SER A 21 -15.44 7.79 -26.02
C SER A 21 -14.16 7.91 -26.84
N ALA A 22 -14.19 8.84 -27.80
CA ALA A 22 -13.19 9.08 -28.82
C ALA A 22 -11.78 9.30 -28.26
N PRO A 23 -10.71 9.05 -29.04
CA PRO A 23 -9.35 9.19 -28.57
C PRO A 23 -9.03 10.67 -28.30
N GLU A 24 -8.79 10.99 -27.04
CA GLU A 24 -8.22 12.26 -26.61
C GLU A 24 -6.73 12.25 -26.95
N GLU A 25 -6.27 13.30 -27.59
CA GLU A 25 -4.88 13.44 -28.02
C GLU A 25 -3.96 13.42 -26.79
N THR A 26 -3.09 12.42 -26.72
CA THR A 26 -2.07 12.31 -25.68
C THR A 26 -1.16 13.53 -25.74
N PRO A 27 -1.00 14.31 -24.67
CA PRO A 27 -0.06 15.41 -24.67
C PRO A 27 1.36 14.90 -24.92
N THR A 28 2.03 15.52 -25.87
CA THR A 28 3.43 15.22 -26.21
C THR A 28 4.27 15.43 -24.95
N PRO A 29 5.05 14.46 -24.51
CA PRO A 29 5.88 14.62 -23.32
C PRO A 29 6.90 15.73 -23.54
N THR A 30 6.92 16.70 -22.63
CA THR A 30 7.96 17.72 -22.57
C THR A 30 9.32 17.02 -22.44
N PRO A 31 10.35 17.41 -23.20
CA PRO A 31 11.65 16.79 -23.12
C PRO A 31 12.20 16.89 -21.69
N ALA A 32 12.60 15.73 -21.14
CA ALA A 32 13.17 15.63 -19.81
C ALA A 32 14.38 16.57 -19.67
N PRO A 33 14.54 17.24 -18.52
CA PRO A 33 15.71 18.06 -18.25
C PRO A 33 16.98 17.20 -18.31
N THR A 34 18.03 17.83 -18.78
CA THR A 34 19.35 17.22 -19.05
C THR A 34 19.87 16.49 -17.80
N THR A 35 20.00 15.20 -17.91
CA THR A 35 20.45 14.28 -16.87
C THR A 35 21.73 14.73 -16.18
N GLN A 36 21.62 15.16 -14.92
CA GLN A 36 22.74 14.97 -14.01
C GLN A 36 22.93 13.46 -13.88
N ASN A 37 24.18 13.00 -14.06
CA ASN A 37 24.55 11.59 -14.07
C ASN A 37 24.47 11.04 -12.63
N CYS A 38 23.28 10.87 -12.12
CA CYS A 38 23.05 10.15 -10.89
C CYS A 38 23.27 8.67 -11.19
N ASN A 39 24.47 8.17 -10.93
CA ASN A 39 24.74 6.74 -10.97
C ASN A 39 23.92 6.06 -9.85
N VAL A 40 22.66 5.82 -10.12
CA VAL A 40 21.79 5.04 -9.24
C VAL A 40 22.20 3.58 -9.36
N PHE A 41 23.26 3.20 -8.68
CA PHE A 41 23.49 1.80 -8.40
C PHE A 41 22.46 1.37 -7.33
N VAL A 42 21.38 0.75 -7.78
CA VAL A 42 20.53 -0.03 -6.89
C VAL A 42 21.36 -1.26 -6.47
N THR A 43 22.27 -1.03 -5.54
CA THR A 43 22.86 -2.16 -4.84
C THR A 43 21.72 -2.75 -4.01
N LYS A 44 21.38 -4.01 -4.25
CA LYS A 44 20.69 -4.83 -3.26
C LYS A 44 21.63 -4.93 -2.05
N GLY A 45 21.62 -3.88 -1.23
CA GLY A 45 22.29 -3.91 0.05
C GLY A 45 21.64 -4.94 0.98
N PRO A 46 22.31 -5.28 2.06
CA PRO A 46 21.68 -6.06 3.11
C PRO A 46 20.36 -5.38 3.54
N TYR A 47 19.40 -6.17 3.98
CA TYR A 47 18.14 -5.65 4.54
C TYR A 47 18.40 -4.49 5.50
N PRO A 48 17.50 -3.50 5.58
CA PRO A 48 17.71 -2.34 6.43
C PRO A 48 18.01 -2.80 7.86
N GLN A 49 19.07 -2.24 8.45
CA GLN A 49 19.46 -2.49 9.84
C GLN A 49 18.63 -1.62 10.80
N ILE A 50 17.82 -0.70 10.25
CA ILE A 50 17.05 0.27 11.01
C ILE A 50 15.57 -0.04 10.81
N TRP A 51 14.90 -0.25 11.94
CA TRP A 51 13.46 -0.51 11.99
C TRP A 51 12.80 0.63 12.74
N PRO A 52 11.68 1.17 12.23
CA PRO A 52 10.90 2.13 12.98
C PRO A 52 10.31 1.45 14.22
N THR A 53 10.45 2.11 15.37
CA THR A 53 9.87 1.65 16.63
C THR A 53 8.80 2.63 17.12
N LEU A 54 9.21 3.67 17.85
CA LEU A 54 8.29 4.74 18.28
C LEU A 54 8.16 5.82 17.22
N GLU A 55 9.22 6.07 16.47
CA GLU A 55 9.28 7.09 15.43
C GLU A 55 10.06 6.56 14.22
N TRP A 56 9.80 7.16 13.06
CA TRP A 56 10.57 6.92 11.85
C TRP A 56 11.82 7.81 11.82
N ASN A 57 12.94 7.24 11.42
CA ASN A 57 14.11 8.02 11.06
C ASN A 57 13.94 8.59 9.65
N THR A 58 14.46 9.78 9.42
CA THR A 58 14.49 10.44 8.10
C THR A 58 15.92 10.48 7.55
N ALA A 59 16.05 10.55 6.24
CA ALA A 59 17.35 10.70 5.58
C ALA A 59 17.18 11.51 4.28
N SER A 60 18.27 12.13 3.81
CA SER A 60 18.23 12.81 2.51
C SER A 60 18.24 11.80 1.36
N LEU A 61 17.70 12.19 0.21
CA LEU A 61 17.64 11.38 -1.00
C LEU A 61 19.04 10.92 -1.42
N GLU A 62 20.00 11.84 -1.44
CA GLU A 62 21.38 11.57 -1.85
C GLU A 62 22.06 10.56 -0.92
N SER A 63 21.84 10.68 0.41
CA SER A 63 22.41 9.73 1.38
C SER A 63 21.89 8.31 1.18
N GLN A 64 20.74 8.17 0.55
CA GLN A 64 20.11 6.91 0.21
C GLN A 64 20.31 6.52 -1.27
N GLY A 65 21.18 7.25 -2.00
CA GLY A 65 21.50 6.97 -3.40
C GLY A 65 20.33 7.23 -4.35
N MET A 66 19.51 8.23 -4.04
CA MET A 66 18.40 8.68 -4.89
C MET A 66 18.70 10.05 -5.47
N CYS A 67 18.23 10.29 -6.69
CA CYS A 67 18.41 11.55 -7.40
C CYS A 67 17.28 12.52 -7.07
N PRO A 68 17.57 13.68 -6.46
CA PRO A 68 16.52 14.65 -6.12
C PRO A 68 15.68 15.08 -7.32
N ASP A 69 16.29 15.36 -8.48
CA ASP A 69 15.57 15.82 -9.67
C ASP A 69 14.59 14.76 -10.21
N GLU A 70 15.00 13.48 -10.20
CA GLU A 70 14.13 12.38 -10.62
C GLU A 70 12.99 12.16 -9.62
N VAL A 71 13.29 12.29 -8.34
CA VAL A 71 12.29 12.17 -7.27
C VAL A 71 11.29 13.34 -7.33
N GLN A 72 11.76 14.56 -7.60
CA GLN A 72 10.87 15.71 -7.76
C GLN A 72 9.85 15.47 -8.87
N SER A 73 10.28 14.89 -10.00
CA SER A 73 9.36 14.53 -11.07
C SER A 73 8.27 13.54 -10.65
N VAL A 74 8.57 12.63 -9.73
CA VAL A 74 7.59 11.69 -9.17
C VAL A 74 6.61 12.41 -8.24
N ILE A 75 7.11 13.34 -7.41
CA ILE A 75 6.27 14.16 -6.52
C ILE A 75 5.34 15.04 -7.36
N ASP A 76 5.87 15.71 -8.37
CA ASP A 76 5.09 16.57 -9.27
C ASP A 76 3.99 15.76 -9.96
N TYR A 77 4.29 14.56 -10.44
CA TYR A 77 3.30 13.67 -11.03
C TYR A 77 2.24 13.21 -10.01
N ALA A 78 2.64 12.90 -8.78
CA ALA A 78 1.71 12.44 -7.75
C ALA A 78 0.64 13.50 -7.44
N PHE A 79 1.00 14.77 -7.44
CA PHE A 79 0.10 15.89 -7.12
C PHE A 79 -0.44 16.64 -8.35
N LEU A 80 -0.37 16.04 -9.56
CA LEU A 80 -1.07 16.58 -10.71
C LEU A 80 -2.58 16.67 -10.45
N GLU A 81 -3.20 17.71 -10.99
CA GLU A 81 -4.66 17.86 -10.95
C GLU A 81 -5.34 16.61 -11.54
N GLY A 82 -6.28 16.06 -10.81
CA GLY A 82 -7.03 14.84 -11.18
C GLY A 82 -6.44 13.52 -10.67
N ASN A 83 -5.27 13.52 -10.04
CA ASN A 83 -4.72 12.30 -9.42
C ASN A 83 -5.28 12.03 -8.01
N ASP A 84 -5.95 13.00 -7.39
CA ASP A 84 -6.55 12.91 -6.05
C ASP A 84 -5.60 12.36 -4.97
N THR A 85 -4.30 12.57 -5.14
CA THR A 85 -3.28 12.11 -4.20
C THR A 85 -3.30 12.96 -2.95
N GLY A 86 -3.58 12.34 -1.80
CA GLY A 86 -3.59 13.04 -0.52
C GLY A 86 -2.22 13.17 0.15
N ALA A 87 -1.34 12.20 -0.08
CA ALA A 87 0.02 12.17 0.44
C ALA A 87 0.89 11.20 -0.36
N ILE A 88 2.20 11.44 -0.35
CA ILE A 88 3.22 10.50 -0.83
C ILE A 88 4.28 10.31 0.24
N ILE A 89 4.55 9.06 0.60
CA ILE A 89 5.60 8.69 1.54
C ILE A 89 6.48 7.62 0.88
N VAL A 90 7.77 7.88 0.82
CA VAL A 90 8.74 6.91 0.32
C VAL A 90 9.71 6.53 1.42
N ILE A 91 9.87 5.22 1.60
CA ILE A 91 10.77 4.66 2.60
C ILE A 91 11.86 3.88 1.87
N ARG A 92 13.11 4.17 2.21
CA ARG A 92 14.27 3.46 1.69
C ARG A 92 15.24 3.11 2.83
N ASN A 93 15.67 1.84 2.88
CA ASN A 93 16.57 1.32 3.91
C ASN A 93 16.14 1.62 5.36
N GLY A 94 14.82 1.67 5.61
CA GLY A 94 14.27 1.98 6.94
C GLY A 94 14.14 3.47 7.25
N TYR A 95 14.49 4.36 6.32
CA TYR A 95 14.33 5.81 6.47
C TYR A 95 13.18 6.33 5.62
N ILE A 96 12.41 7.29 6.13
CA ILE A 96 11.57 8.13 5.30
C ILE A 96 12.48 9.09 4.53
N VAL A 97 12.42 9.05 3.22
CA VAL A 97 13.18 9.91 2.30
C VAL A 97 12.30 10.92 1.58
N ILE A 98 11.00 10.68 1.53
CA ILE A 98 9.97 11.61 1.05
C ILE A 98 8.78 11.50 1.98
N GLU A 99 8.24 12.63 2.37
CA GLU A 99 6.97 12.74 3.08
C GLU A 99 6.34 14.08 2.68
N GLU A 100 5.43 14.02 1.73
CA GLU A 100 4.77 15.18 1.15
C GLU A 100 3.25 14.99 1.19
N TYR A 101 2.54 16.08 1.42
CA TYR A 101 1.08 16.10 1.56
C TYR A 101 0.49 17.11 0.58
N ASP A 102 -0.70 16.79 0.07
CA ASP A 102 -1.47 17.74 -0.74
C ASP A 102 -1.82 19.00 0.06
N SER A 103 -2.12 20.08 -0.67
CA SER A 103 -2.41 21.39 -0.08
C SER A 103 -3.48 21.31 1.02
N GLY A 104 -3.11 21.76 2.22
CA GLY A 104 -3.98 21.77 3.40
C GLY A 104 -4.09 20.45 4.14
N LYS A 105 -3.37 19.41 3.72
CA LYS A 105 -3.28 18.12 4.42
C LYS A 105 -1.99 18.00 5.25
N THR A 106 -2.03 17.15 6.23
CA THR A 106 -0.94 16.90 7.17
C THR A 106 -0.89 15.41 7.55
N GLU A 107 0.12 15.01 8.27
CA GLU A 107 0.25 13.66 8.86
C GLU A 107 -0.90 13.28 9.81
N ASN A 108 -1.70 14.24 10.24
CA ASN A 108 -2.82 14.00 11.16
C ASN A 108 -4.16 13.79 10.44
N ASP A 109 -4.21 14.00 9.13
CA ASP A 109 -5.42 13.81 8.33
C ASP A 109 -5.66 12.32 8.09
N LEU A 110 -6.92 11.91 8.28
CA LEU A 110 -7.33 10.53 8.05
C LEU A 110 -7.61 10.28 6.58
N ALA A 111 -7.13 9.15 6.09
CA ALA A 111 -7.41 8.67 4.75
C ALA A 111 -7.99 7.26 4.78
N THR A 112 -8.86 6.96 3.82
CA THR A 112 -9.40 5.60 3.66
C THR A 112 -8.31 4.66 3.19
N SER A 113 -8.05 3.61 3.95
CA SER A 113 -6.98 2.64 3.65
C SER A 113 -7.34 1.66 2.53
N TRP A 114 -8.63 1.56 2.18
CA TRP A 114 -9.13 0.58 1.22
C TRP A 114 -8.53 -0.82 1.48
N SER A 115 -8.10 -1.52 0.45
CA SER A 115 -7.54 -2.87 0.56
C SER A 115 -6.20 -2.97 1.30
N VAL A 116 -5.53 -1.87 1.60
CA VAL A 116 -4.37 -1.88 2.51
C VAL A 116 -4.76 -2.41 3.89
N GLY A 117 -6.01 -2.19 4.32
CA GLY A 117 -6.57 -2.77 5.55
C GLY A 117 -6.45 -4.30 5.61
N LYS A 118 -6.43 -5.00 4.46
CA LYS A 118 -6.23 -6.46 4.41
C LYS A 118 -4.82 -6.88 4.87
N SER A 119 -3.83 -6.04 4.63
CA SER A 119 -2.46 -6.29 5.12
C SER A 119 -2.39 -6.22 6.64
N PHE A 120 -3.14 -5.28 7.25
CA PHE A 120 -3.27 -5.22 8.71
C PHE A 120 -4.01 -6.44 9.25
N ALA A 121 -5.10 -6.86 8.58
CA ALA A 121 -5.81 -8.08 8.97
C ALA A 121 -4.90 -9.31 8.92
N SER A 122 -4.02 -9.39 7.91
CA SER A 122 -3.02 -10.47 7.82
C SER A 122 -2.02 -10.42 8.97
N ALA A 123 -1.53 -9.25 9.33
CA ALA A 123 -0.62 -9.09 10.46
C ALA A 123 -1.30 -9.48 11.79
N LEU A 124 -2.53 -9.04 12.01
CA LEU A 124 -3.32 -9.41 13.18
C LEU A 124 -3.58 -10.91 13.27
N MET A 125 -3.81 -11.58 12.15
CA MET A 125 -3.92 -13.04 12.10
C MET A 125 -2.61 -13.71 12.51
N GLY A 126 -1.46 -13.15 12.12
CA GLY A 126 -0.15 -13.63 12.58
C GLY A 126 -0.01 -13.53 14.11
N VAL A 127 -0.45 -12.42 14.70
CA VAL A 127 -0.49 -12.25 16.17
C VAL A 127 -1.43 -13.26 16.82
N ALA A 128 -2.63 -13.46 16.26
CA ALA A 128 -3.59 -14.42 16.80
C ALA A 128 -3.06 -15.86 16.80
N LEU A 129 -2.28 -16.25 15.79
CA LEU A 129 -1.59 -17.54 15.74
C LEU A 129 -0.50 -17.64 16.81
N GLU A 130 0.31 -16.61 16.99
CA GLU A 130 1.39 -16.56 17.97
C GLU A 130 0.84 -16.61 19.41
N GLU A 131 -0.27 -15.93 19.66
CA GLU A 131 -0.96 -15.94 20.96
C GLU A 131 -1.81 -17.20 21.20
N GLY A 132 -1.89 -18.11 20.23
CA GLY A 132 -2.66 -19.34 20.31
C GLY A 132 -4.19 -19.16 20.30
N LEU A 133 -4.68 -17.99 19.90
CA LEU A 133 -6.11 -17.72 19.72
C LEU A 133 -6.68 -18.45 18.49
N VAL A 134 -5.81 -18.74 17.54
CA VAL A 134 -6.04 -19.55 16.35
C VAL A 134 -4.91 -20.58 16.32
N SER A 135 -5.23 -21.86 16.22
CA SER A 135 -4.19 -22.90 16.23
C SER A 135 -3.57 -23.12 14.84
N SER A 136 -4.32 -22.85 13.78
CA SER A 136 -3.88 -23.06 12.39
C SER A 136 -4.72 -22.25 11.42
N LEU A 137 -4.09 -21.84 10.31
CA LEU A 137 -4.84 -21.25 9.17
C LEU A 137 -5.77 -22.27 8.49
N ASP A 138 -5.60 -23.55 8.75
CA ASP A 138 -6.45 -24.60 8.19
C ASP A 138 -7.68 -24.91 9.05
N GLU A 139 -7.86 -24.21 10.18
CA GLU A 139 -9.10 -24.23 10.92
C GLU A 139 -10.26 -23.71 10.09
N THR A 140 -11.43 -24.33 10.28
CA THR A 140 -12.65 -23.89 9.58
C THR A 140 -13.26 -22.68 10.26
N THR A 141 -13.83 -21.81 9.47
CA THR A 141 -14.41 -20.56 9.94
C THR A 141 -15.77 -20.75 10.64
N GLY A 142 -16.42 -21.90 10.45
CA GLY A 142 -17.71 -22.21 11.09
C GLY A 142 -17.67 -22.15 12.62
N GLN A 143 -16.51 -22.37 13.25
CA GLN A 143 -16.37 -22.23 14.70
C GLN A 143 -16.34 -20.76 15.17
N TYR A 144 -15.99 -19.83 14.28
CA TYR A 144 -15.91 -18.39 14.57
C TYR A 144 -17.17 -17.64 14.10
N PHE A 145 -17.87 -18.18 13.10
CA PHE A 145 -19.10 -17.62 12.55
C PHE A 145 -20.25 -18.60 12.72
N PRO A 146 -20.97 -18.53 13.86
CA PRO A 146 -22.08 -19.47 14.16
C PRO A 146 -23.15 -19.53 13.09
N GLU A 147 -23.36 -18.42 12.36
CA GLU A 147 -24.32 -18.31 11.25
C GLU A 147 -23.90 -19.14 10.02
N TRP A 148 -22.64 -19.60 9.97
CA TRP A 148 -22.14 -20.46 8.89
C TRP A 148 -22.23 -21.95 9.24
N ALA A 149 -22.47 -22.28 10.52
CA ALA A 149 -22.61 -23.65 10.97
C ALA A 149 -23.77 -24.38 10.27
N GLY A 150 -23.52 -25.58 9.78
CA GLY A 150 -24.51 -26.38 9.05
C GLY A 150 -24.75 -25.90 7.60
N THR A 151 -23.99 -24.93 7.10
CA THR A 151 -24.04 -24.48 5.71
C THR A 151 -22.79 -24.92 4.95
N GLU A 152 -22.76 -24.76 3.63
CA GLU A 152 -21.55 -25.00 2.81
C GLU A 152 -20.38 -24.12 3.24
N ARG A 153 -20.65 -22.99 3.88
CA ARG A 153 -19.65 -22.01 4.34
C ARG A 153 -18.88 -22.48 5.56
N GLU A 154 -19.40 -23.42 6.35
CA GLU A 154 -18.74 -23.88 7.57
C GLU A 154 -17.34 -24.48 7.32
N ASN A 155 -17.13 -25.03 6.11
CA ASN A 155 -15.89 -25.67 5.71
C ASN A 155 -14.84 -24.71 5.12
N ILE A 156 -15.19 -23.43 4.95
CA ILE A 156 -14.22 -22.42 4.52
C ILE A 156 -13.16 -22.29 5.59
N THR A 157 -11.88 -22.39 5.22
CA THR A 157 -10.79 -22.24 6.17
C THR A 157 -10.37 -20.78 6.31
N ILE A 158 -9.68 -20.47 7.41
CA ILE A 158 -9.04 -19.16 7.59
C ILE A 158 -8.07 -18.90 6.42
N ARG A 159 -7.33 -19.91 5.97
CA ARG A 159 -6.46 -19.82 4.78
C ARG A 159 -7.23 -19.42 3.53
N ASN A 160 -8.43 -19.95 3.31
CA ASN A 160 -9.26 -19.56 2.18
C ASN A 160 -9.65 -18.08 2.24
N LEU A 161 -10.02 -17.58 3.43
CA LEU A 161 -10.31 -16.16 3.63
C LEU A 161 -9.07 -15.30 3.35
N MET A 162 -7.93 -15.64 3.95
CA MET A 162 -6.68 -14.89 3.83
C MET A 162 -6.15 -14.83 2.39
N THR A 163 -6.43 -15.86 1.60
CA THR A 163 -5.97 -15.94 0.20
C THR A 163 -7.05 -15.58 -0.81
N LEU A 164 -8.22 -15.09 -0.36
CA LEU A 164 -9.36 -14.73 -1.21
C LEU A 164 -9.85 -15.90 -2.10
N ARG A 165 -9.85 -17.12 -1.56
CA ARG A 165 -10.22 -18.36 -2.25
C ARG A 165 -11.40 -19.06 -1.57
N THR A 166 -12.36 -18.28 -1.12
CA THR A 166 -13.51 -18.81 -0.36
C THR A 166 -14.57 -19.49 -1.22
N GLY A 167 -14.64 -19.17 -2.50
CA GLY A 167 -15.74 -19.57 -3.37
C GLY A 167 -17.05 -18.85 -3.09
N LEU A 168 -17.05 -17.85 -2.19
CA LEU A 168 -18.21 -17.01 -1.97
C LEU A 168 -18.47 -16.14 -3.20
N GLU A 169 -19.76 -15.89 -3.46
CA GLU A 169 -20.16 -14.97 -4.50
C GLU A 169 -19.64 -13.57 -4.17
N ALA A 170 -18.93 -12.97 -5.11
CA ALA A 170 -18.43 -11.62 -4.96
C ALA A 170 -19.55 -10.64 -5.35
N ASP A 171 -20.24 -10.11 -4.36
CA ASP A 171 -20.96 -8.86 -4.56
C ASP A 171 -19.90 -7.77 -4.70
N CYS A 172 -19.59 -7.42 -5.93
CA CYS A 172 -18.84 -6.19 -6.20
C CYS A 172 -19.67 -5.05 -5.62
N LEU A 173 -19.10 -4.27 -4.72
CA LEU A 173 -19.69 -3.10 -4.12
C LEU A 173 -20.54 -2.34 -5.15
N GLY A 174 -21.87 -2.49 -5.04
CA GLY A 174 -22.83 -1.79 -5.87
C GLY A 174 -22.87 -0.30 -5.56
#